data_cc558acbb522fe66e1f11dd2ba8b7897
#
_entry.id   cc558acbb522fe66e1f11dd2ba8b7897
#
_cell.length_a   1.000
_cell.length_b   1.000
_cell.length_c   1.000
_cell.angle_alpha   90.00
_cell.angle_beta   90.00
_cell.angle_gamma   90.00
#
_symmetry.space_group_name_H-M   'P 1'
#
loop_
_entity.id
_entity.type
_entity.pdbx_description
1 polymer ?
#
loop_
_entity_poly.entity_id
_entity_poly.type
_entity_poly.pdbx_seq_one_letter_code
_entity_poly.pdbx_strand_id
1 'polypeptide(L)'
;MTNFAVVERRHLAALLRRVGPDAPTLCEGWATRDLAVHLIERDSRPDLIAGTVLPKIPVLSKRAQEADAQLRRQDWGELVSKVEKPALYSPARLGPLDKRMNTAEFFVHHEDVRRAQETWHRRQLMQEEERDLWAALKLMGKALLRPEQDSVLLVANGYGSVTGGKAKTTTVRIVRGTPSELLLWAFGRREQAEVAITDE
;
A
#
# COMPACT_ATOMS: atom_id res chain seq x y z
N MET A 1 -13.06 19.21 -0.53
CA MET A 1 -12.41 18.13 0.25
C MET A 1 -11.10 17.76 -0.41
N THR A 2 -10.00 17.81 0.32
CA THR A 2 -8.69 17.41 -0.19
C THR A 2 -8.67 15.89 -0.36
N ASN A 3 -8.17 15.40 -1.49
CA ASN A 3 -8.09 13.95 -1.74
C ASN A 3 -7.00 13.34 -0.84
N PHE A 4 -7.37 12.46 0.10
CA PHE A 4 -6.45 11.86 1.07
C PHE A 4 -5.26 11.15 0.38
N ALA A 5 -5.48 10.43 -0.73
CA ALA A 5 -4.40 9.83 -1.50
C ALA A 5 -3.35 10.85 -1.99
N VAL A 6 -3.78 12.07 -2.35
CA VAL A 6 -2.86 13.16 -2.77
C VAL A 6 -2.08 13.69 -1.58
N VAL A 7 -2.71 13.79 -0.42
CA VAL A 7 -2.05 14.20 0.83
C VAL A 7 -0.99 13.17 1.23
N GLU A 8 -1.36 11.89 1.27
CA GLU A 8 -0.43 10.79 1.60
C GLU A 8 0.75 10.73 0.64
N ARG A 9 0.51 10.87 -0.66
CA ARG A 9 1.57 10.94 -1.67
C ARG A 9 2.58 12.06 -1.39
N ARG A 10 2.11 13.24 -1.04
CA ARG A 10 2.99 14.39 -0.72
C ARG A 10 3.77 14.16 0.57
N HIS A 11 3.12 13.62 1.59
CA HIS A 11 3.77 13.27 2.85
C HIS A 11 4.83 12.19 2.67
N LEU A 12 4.53 11.15 1.88
CA LEU A 12 5.51 10.12 1.52
C LEU A 12 6.69 10.73 0.76
N ALA A 13 6.46 11.57 -0.25
CA ALA A 13 7.55 12.22 -0.97
C ALA A 13 8.42 13.11 -0.07
N ALA A 14 7.82 13.84 0.86
CA ALA A 14 8.55 14.63 1.86
C ALA A 14 9.38 13.73 2.81
N LEU A 15 8.82 12.59 3.22
CA LEU A 15 9.52 11.62 4.04
C LEU A 15 10.71 11.00 3.27
N LEU A 16 10.51 10.59 2.03
CA LEU A 16 11.56 10.03 1.16
C LEU A 16 12.75 11.00 1.01
N ARG A 17 12.47 12.31 0.80
CA ARG A 17 13.54 13.33 0.77
C ARG A 17 14.34 13.39 2.05
N ARG A 18 13.68 13.23 3.20
CA ARG A 18 14.30 13.32 4.52
C ARG A 18 15.17 12.10 4.85
N VAL A 19 14.67 10.89 4.56
CA VAL A 19 15.36 9.66 4.96
C VAL A 19 16.42 9.20 3.94
N GLY A 20 16.36 9.67 2.70
CA GLY A 20 17.31 9.30 1.64
C GLY A 20 16.97 8.00 0.92
N PRO A 21 17.80 7.60 -0.07
CA PRO A 21 17.51 6.49 -0.98
C PRO A 21 17.71 5.09 -0.38
N ASP A 22 18.52 4.99 0.68
CA ASP A 22 18.99 3.71 1.23
C ASP A 22 18.34 3.37 2.58
N ALA A 23 17.34 4.15 3.01
CA ALA A 23 16.62 3.91 4.25
C ALA A 23 15.78 2.64 4.17
N PRO A 24 15.61 1.91 5.30
CA PRO A 24 14.81 0.69 5.35
C PRO A 24 13.32 0.97 5.10
N THR A 25 12.63 -0.07 4.61
CA THR A 25 11.18 -0.13 4.51
C THR A 25 10.65 -1.43 5.12
N LEU A 26 9.34 -1.52 5.38
CA LEU A 26 8.71 -2.79 5.79
C LEU A 26 8.52 -3.77 4.61
N CYS A 27 8.78 -3.35 3.39
CA CYS A 27 8.80 -4.25 2.24
C CYS A 27 10.11 -5.06 2.28
N GLU A 28 10.01 -6.37 2.47
CA GLU A 28 11.17 -7.26 2.59
C GLU A 28 12.16 -7.07 1.42
N GLY A 29 13.42 -6.79 1.75
CA GLY A 29 14.50 -6.59 0.78
C GLY A 29 14.47 -5.24 0.04
N TRP A 30 13.58 -4.32 0.39
CA TRP A 30 13.46 -3.01 -0.26
C TRP A 30 14.01 -1.87 0.59
N ALA A 31 14.88 -1.07 -0.02
CA ALA A 31 15.17 0.27 0.45
C ALA A 31 14.15 1.28 -0.11
N THR A 32 14.20 2.50 0.38
CA THR A 32 13.33 3.60 -0.09
C THR A 32 13.45 3.88 -1.58
N ARG A 33 14.63 3.64 -2.20
CA ARG A 33 14.80 3.75 -3.65
C ARG A 33 13.95 2.72 -4.41
N ASP A 34 13.92 1.49 -3.93
CA ASP A 34 13.11 0.42 -4.55
C ASP A 34 11.63 0.76 -4.48
N LEU A 35 11.18 1.26 -3.33
CA LEU A 35 9.81 1.71 -3.14
C LEU A 35 9.46 2.89 -4.07
N ALA A 36 10.35 3.87 -4.23
CA ALA A 36 10.13 5.01 -5.12
C ALA A 36 10.01 4.56 -6.59
N VAL A 37 10.86 3.64 -7.04
CA VAL A 37 10.79 3.04 -8.38
C VAL A 37 9.46 2.32 -8.57
N HIS A 38 9.06 1.46 -7.63
CA HIS A 38 7.78 0.75 -7.65
C HIS A 38 6.59 1.70 -7.83
N LEU A 39 6.53 2.78 -7.06
CA LEU A 39 5.44 3.76 -7.12
C LEU A 39 5.38 4.48 -8.48
N ILE A 40 6.53 4.80 -9.08
CA ILE A 40 6.60 5.42 -10.39
C ILE A 40 6.15 4.46 -11.48
N GLU A 41 6.61 3.21 -11.44
CA GLU A 41 6.22 2.19 -12.41
C GLU A 41 4.72 1.90 -12.35
N ARG A 42 4.18 1.76 -11.14
CA ARG A 42 2.75 1.58 -10.92
C ARG A 42 1.91 2.72 -11.51
N ASP A 43 2.35 3.95 -11.34
CA ASP A 43 1.66 5.13 -11.86
C ASP A 43 1.77 5.30 -13.38
N SER A 44 2.90 4.90 -13.95
CA SER A 44 3.22 5.13 -15.36
C SER A 44 2.82 3.96 -16.27
N ARG A 45 2.67 2.76 -15.67
CA ARG A 45 2.53 1.50 -16.41
C ARG A 45 1.53 0.55 -15.78
N PRO A 46 0.23 0.84 -15.89
CA PRO A 46 -0.83 -0.06 -15.40
C PRO A 46 -0.82 -1.42 -16.12
N ASP A 47 -0.20 -1.51 -17.31
CA ASP A 47 0.04 -2.76 -18.02
C ASP A 47 0.99 -3.70 -17.28
N LEU A 48 1.91 -3.18 -16.43
CA LEU A 48 2.76 -4.01 -15.58
C LEU A 48 2.02 -4.58 -14.38
N ILE A 49 1.01 -3.88 -13.85
CA ILE A 49 0.10 -4.44 -12.84
C ILE A 49 -0.69 -5.60 -13.44
N ALA A 50 -1.15 -5.46 -14.69
CA ALA A 50 -1.75 -6.55 -15.44
C ALA A 50 -0.75 -7.67 -15.76
N GLY A 51 0.54 -7.35 -15.94
CA GLY A 51 1.62 -8.31 -16.23
C GLY A 51 1.97 -9.24 -15.06
N THR A 52 1.65 -8.86 -13.81
CA THR A 52 1.71 -9.80 -12.67
C THR A 52 0.59 -10.83 -12.70
N VAL A 53 -0.47 -10.61 -13.50
CA VAL A 53 -1.64 -11.47 -13.63
C VAL A 53 -1.65 -12.25 -14.95
N LEU A 54 -0.96 -11.76 -16.00
CA LEU A 54 -0.89 -12.40 -17.32
C LEU A 54 0.44 -13.17 -17.50
N PRO A 55 0.44 -14.28 -18.26
CA PRO A 55 1.65 -15.05 -18.50
C PRO A 55 2.73 -14.20 -19.17
N LYS A 56 3.94 -14.30 -18.67
CA LYS A 56 5.14 -13.55 -19.03
C LYS A 56 5.38 -13.53 -20.55
N ILE A 57 5.12 -12.39 -21.18
CA ILE A 57 5.52 -12.14 -22.55
C ILE A 57 6.97 -11.65 -22.51
N PRO A 58 7.97 -12.39 -23.08
CA PRO A 58 9.40 -12.10 -22.91
C PRO A 58 9.82 -10.68 -23.33
N VAL A 59 9.19 -10.11 -24.36
CA VAL A 59 9.49 -8.75 -24.85
C VAL A 59 9.04 -7.67 -23.84
N LEU A 60 7.92 -7.89 -23.15
CA LEU A 60 7.43 -6.95 -22.13
C LEU A 60 8.30 -6.99 -20.87
N SER A 61 8.81 -8.17 -20.50
CA SER A 61 9.69 -8.32 -19.34
C SER A 61 11.05 -7.61 -19.55
N LYS A 62 11.65 -7.66 -20.74
CA LYS A 62 12.92 -7.00 -21.04
C LYS A 62 12.79 -5.47 -20.97
N ARG A 63 11.75 -4.90 -21.61
CA ARG A 63 11.47 -3.45 -21.55
C ARG A 63 11.17 -2.97 -20.13
N ALA A 64 10.51 -3.78 -19.33
CA ALA A 64 10.24 -3.47 -17.93
C ALA A 64 11.54 -3.43 -17.11
N GLN A 65 12.42 -4.41 -17.28
CA GLN A 65 13.73 -4.45 -16.62
C GLN A 65 14.64 -3.28 -17.04
N GLU A 66 14.64 -2.90 -18.31
CA GLU A 66 15.40 -1.74 -18.80
C GLU A 66 14.86 -0.43 -18.21
N ALA A 67 13.54 -0.27 -18.10
CA ALA A 67 12.91 0.90 -17.49
C ALA A 67 13.20 0.97 -15.99
N ASP A 68 13.08 -0.15 -15.26
CA ASP A 68 13.45 -0.24 -13.83
C ASP A 68 14.93 0.15 -13.63
N ALA A 69 15.83 -0.44 -14.41
CA ALA A 69 17.26 -0.13 -14.32
C ALA A 69 17.56 1.35 -14.62
N GLN A 70 16.82 1.96 -15.54
CA GLN A 70 16.97 3.38 -15.86
C GLN A 70 16.46 4.27 -14.73
N LEU A 71 15.32 3.95 -14.11
CA LEU A 71 14.79 4.67 -12.96
C LEU A 71 15.75 4.59 -11.76
N ARG A 72 16.29 3.41 -11.47
CA ARG A 72 17.25 3.20 -10.37
C ARG A 72 18.52 4.03 -10.48
N ARG A 73 18.94 4.40 -11.69
CA ARG A 73 20.14 5.23 -11.95
C ARG A 73 19.89 6.73 -11.86
N GLN A 74 18.62 7.16 -11.75
CA GLN A 74 18.29 8.59 -11.66
C GLN A 74 18.72 9.21 -10.34
N ASP A 75 18.93 10.53 -10.38
CA ASP A 75 19.13 11.31 -9.17
C ASP A 75 17.97 11.12 -8.20
N TRP A 76 18.29 11.06 -6.92
CA TRP A 76 17.27 10.81 -5.88
C TRP A 76 16.20 11.89 -5.84
N GLY A 77 16.59 13.16 -5.95
CA GLY A 77 15.65 14.29 -5.94
C GLY A 77 14.69 14.26 -7.13
N GLU A 78 15.19 13.88 -8.31
CA GLU A 78 14.37 13.69 -9.51
C GLU A 78 13.39 12.52 -9.34
N LEU A 79 13.86 11.40 -8.80
CA LEU A 79 13.04 10.22 -8.55
C LEU A 79 11.88 10.55 -7.59
N VAL A 80 12.17 11.19 -6.45
CA VAL A 80 11.16 11.60 -5.48
C VAL A 80 10.19 12.64 -6.07
N SER A 81 10.67 13.53 -6.94
CA SER A 81 9.80 14.50 -7.63
C SER A 81 8.79 13.81 -8.56
N LYS A 82 9.16 12.68 -9.17
CA LYS A 82 8.24 11.84 -9.97
C LYS A 82 7.23 11.11 -9.09
N VAL A 83 7.63 10.64 -7.91
CA VAL A 83 6.70 10.08 -6.92
C VAL A 83 5.66 11.12 -6.52
N GLU A 84 6.08 12.36 -6.25
CA GLU A 84 5.20 13.45 -5.82
C GLU A 84 4.23 13.89 -6.93
N LYS A 85 4.72 13.99 -8.17
CA LYS A 85 3.98 14.48 -9.33
C LYS A 85 3.80 13.37 -10.36
N PRO A 86 2.71 12.62 -10.30
CA PRO A 86 2.47 11.56 -11.27
C PRO A 86 2.33 12.12 -12.68
N ALA A 87 2.69 11.32 -13.67
CA ALA A 87 2.51 11.67 -15.07
C ALA A 87 1.07 12.10 -15.38
N LEU A 88 0.92 13.11 -16.24
CA LEU A 88 -0.38 13.70 -16.61
C LEU A 88 -1.37 12.66 -17.19
N TYR A 89 -0.84 11.58 -17.78
CA TYR A 89 -1.60 10.50 -18.42
C TYR A 89 -1.67 9.23 -17.59
N SER A 90 -1.48 9.32 -16.27
CA SER A 90 -1.65 8.14 -15.42
C SER A 90 -3.11 7.66 -15.47
N PRO A 91 -3.39 6.42 -15.92
CA PRO A 91 -4.71 5.82 -15.87
C PRO A 91 -5.29 5.76 -14.44
N ALA A 92 -4.41 5.78 -13.42
CA ALA A 92 -4.76 5.89 -12.00
C ALA A 92 -5.54 7.18 -11.63
N ARG A 93 -5.88 8.04 -12.62
CA ARG A 93 -6.70 9.24 -12.43
C ARG A 93 -8.18 9.07 -12.80
N LEU A 94 -8.58 7.91 -13.34
CA LEU A 94 -9.82 7.77 -14.11
C LEU A 94 -10.99 7.09 -13.39
N GLY A 95 -11.10 7.10 -12.06
CA GLY A 95 -12.33 6.59 -11.45
C GLY A 95 -12.35 6.53 -9.92
N PRO A 96 -13.53 6.33 -9.31
CA PRO A 96 -13.66 6.19 -7.86
C PRO A 96 -12.99 4.92 -7.32
N LEU A 97 -12.84 3.87 -8.15
CA LEU A 97 -12.10 2.65 -7.83
C LEU A 97 -10.61 2.94 -7.68
N ASP A 98 -10.02 3.64 -8.65
CA ASP A 98 -8.62 4.06 -8.63
C ASP A 98 -8.31 4.95 -7.43
N LYS A 99 -9.23 5.85 -7.07
CA LYS A 99 -9.08 6.70 -5.89
C LYS A 99 -8.89 5.87 -4.62
N ARG A 100 -9.70 4.82 -4.41
CA ARG A 100 -9.63 3.96 -3.21
C ARG A 100 -8.37 3.11 -3.19
N MET A 101 -7.99 2.55 -4.33
CA MET A 101 -6.76 1.78 -4.46
C MET A 101 -5.53 2.65 -4.19
N ASN A 102 -5.49 3.86 -4.76
CA ASN A 102 -4.42 4.82 -4.51
C ASN A 102 -4.36 5.29 -3.05
N THR A 103 -5.52 5.44 -2.39
CA THR A 103 -5.59 5.77 -0.97
C THR A 103 -4.90 4.69 -0.13
N ALA A 104 -5.23 3.42 -0.36
CA ALA A 104 -4.59 2.30 0.34
C ALA A 104 -3.08 2.25 0.06
N GLU A 105 -2.70 2.34 -1.19
CA GLU A 105 -1.31 2.23 -1.65
C GLU A 105 -0.40 3.27 -1.02
N PHE A 106 -0.76 4.56 -1.16
CA PHE A 106 0.07 5.64 -0.60
C PHE A 106 0.08 5.64 0.91
N PHE A 107 -1.02 5.28 1.56
CA PHE A 107 -1.05 5.13 3.01
C PHE A 107 -0.13 3.99 3.47
N VAL A 108 -0.28 2.80 2.92
CA VAL A 108 0.52 1.63 3.31
C VAL A 108 2.00 1.89 3.08
N HIS A 109 2.40 2.39 1.92
CA HIS A 109 3.80 2.66 1.62
C HIS A 109 4.38 3.84 2.40
N HIS A 110 3.55 4.82 2.79
CA HIS A 110 3.99 5.85 3.74
C HIS A 110 4.29 5.23 5.11
N GLU A 111 3.43 4.35 5.61
CA GLU A 111 3.67 3.62 6.85
C GLU A 111 4.84 2.63 6.72
N ASP A 112 5.07 2.01 5.56
CA ASP A 112 6.22 1.14 5.32
C ASP A 112 7.55 1.87 5.56
N VAL A 113 7.67 3.11 5.12
CA VAL A 113 8.87 3.93 5.38
C VAL A 113 8.89 4.43 6.81
N ARG A 114 7.76 4.89 7.35
CA ARG A 114 7.69 5.45 8.71
C ARG A 114 8.00 4.40 9.78
N ARG A 115 7.37 3.23 9.70
CA ARG A 115 7.44 2.17 10.72
C ARG A 115 8.71 1.32 10.60
N ALA A 116 9.49 1.47 9.55
CA ALA A 116 10.81 0.87 9.43
C ALA A 116 11.91 1.70 10.08
N GLN A 117 11.63 2.92 10.56
CA GLN A 117 12.63 3.74 11.28
C GLN A 117 12.73 3.32 12.74
N GLU A 118 13.89 3.58 13.36
CA GLU A 118 14.16 3.21 14.77
C GLU A 118 13.11 3.72 15.76
N THR A 119 12.58 4.92 15.52
CA THR A 119 11.52 5.51 16.32
C THR A 119 10.32 5.87 15.45
N TRP A 120 9.18 5.27 15.74
CA TRP A 120 7.93 5.63 15.11
C TRP A 120 6.79 5.61 16.13
N HIS A 121 5.74 6.37 15.83
CA HIS A 121 4.51 6.38 16.59
C HIS A 121 3.34 6.25 15.64
N ARG A 122 2.29 5.56 16.09
CA ARG A 122 1.06 5.50 15.34
C ARG A 122 0.52 6.92 15.08
N ARG A 123 0.10 7.17 13.86
CA ARG A 123 -0.58 8.42 13.52
C ARG A 123 -2.01 8.40 14.02
N GLN A 124 -2.47 9.53 14.52
CA GLN A 124 -3.88 9.76 14.74
C GLN A 124 -4.48 10.38 13.48
N LEU A 125 -5.29 9.62 12.78
CA LEU A 125 -5.96 10.05 11.57
C LEU A 125 -7.30 10.68 11.90
N MET A 126 -7.74 11.63 11.04
CA MET A 126 -9.10 12.18 11.15
C MET A 126 -10.14 11.11 10.78
N GLN A 127 -11.35 11.25 11.30
CA GLN A 127 -12.42 10.29 11.04
C GLN A 127 -12.73 10.12 9.53
N GLU A 128 -12.55 11.17 8.73
CA GLU A 128 -12.73 11.12 7.27
C GLU A 128 -11.66 10.27 6.59
N GLU A 129 -10.40 10.39 7.05
CA GLU A 129 -9.27 9.59 6.54
C GLU A 129 -9.47 8.11 6.87
N GLU A 130 -9.87 7.79 8.10
CA GLU A 130 -10.22 6.42 8.50
C GLU A 130 -11.40 5.87 7.68
N ARG A 131 -12.41 6.69 7.32
CA ARG A 131 -13.50 6.28 6.42
C ARG A 131 -13.00 5.96 5.01
N ASP A 132 -12.08 6.76 4.47
CA ASP A 132 -11.50 6.52 3.15
C ASP A 132 -10.70 5.20 3.14
N LEU A 133 -9.90 4.93 4.18
CA LEU A 133 -9.15 3.68 4.35
C LEU A 133 -10.09 2.49 4.56
N TRP A 134 -11.17 2.65 5.33
CA TRP A 134 -12.18 1.61 5.48
C TRP A 134 -12.88 1.27 4.16
N ALA A 135 -13.18 2.29 3.36
CA ALA A 135 -13.77 2.08 2.03
C ALA A 135 -12.82 1.32 1.09
N ALA A 136 -11.51 1.59 1.18
CA ALA A 136 -10.49 0.84 0.46
C ALA A 136 -10.39 -0.61 0.96
N LEU A 137 -10.36 -0.82 2.27
CA LEU A 137 -10.31 -2.16 2.88
C LEU A 137 -11.55 -3.00 2.51
N LYS A 138 -12.75 -2.43 2.52
CA LYS A 138 -13.96 -3.13 2.07
C LYS A 138 -13.88 -3.60 0.62
N LEU A 139 -13.24 -2.81 -0.24
CA LEU A 139 -13.06 -3.14 -1.65
C LEU A 139 -12.04 -4.26 -1.85
N MET A 140 -10.89 -4.18 -1.16
CA MET A 140 -9.72 -5.03 -1.39
C MET A 140 -9.63 -6.20 -0.40
N GLY A 141 -10.28 -6.11 0.75
CA GLY A 141 -10.07 -7.00 1.90
C GLY A 141 -10.26 -8.48 1.57
N LYS A 142 -11.27 -8.84 0.78
CA LYS A 142 -11.47 -10.23 0.38
C LYS A 142 -10.29 -10.79 -0.46
N ALA A 143 -9.70 -9.95 -1.31
CA ALA A 143 -8.53 -10.34 -2.10
C ALA A 143 -7.26 -10.40 -1.22
N LEU A 144 -7.06 -9.41 -0.35
CA LEU A 144 -5.92 -9.35 0.57
C LEU A 144 -5.92 -10.52 1.56
N LEU A 145 -7.08 -10.93 2.04
CA LEU A 145 -7.23 -12.04 2.98
C LEU A 145 -7.25 -13.42 2.30
N ARG A 146 -7.26 -13.49 0.97
CA ARG A 146 -7.29 -14.76 0.24
C ARG A 146 -6.15 -15.75 0.58
N PRO A 147 -4.93 -15.32 0.93
CA PRO A 147 -3.87 -16.23 1.36
C PRO A 147 -4.19 -16.99 2.67
N GLU A 148 -5.03 -16.39 3.56
CA GLU A 148 -5.37 -16.96 4.86
C GLU A 148 -6.08 -18.32 4.72
N GLN A 149 -5.67 -19.29 5.55
CA GLN A 149 -6.30 -20.61 5.57
C GLN A 149 -7.56 -20.61 6.42
N ASP A 150 -7.54 -19.86 7.53
CA ASP A 150 -8.66 -19.68 8.45
C ASP A 150 -9.67 -18.68 7.89
N SER A 151 -10.86 -18.65 8.46
CA SER A 151 -11.76 -17.52 8.32
C SER A 151 -11.20 -16.33 9.09
N VAL A 152 -11.18 -15.15 8.46
CA VAL A 152 -10.72 -13.91 9.10
C VAL A 152 -11.87 -12.91 9.12
N LEU A 153 -12.13 -12.35 10.29
CA LEU A 153 -13.09 -11.28 10.50
C LEU A 153 -12.35 -10.02 10.99
N LEU A 154 -12.24 -9.02 10.13
CA LEU A 154 -11.72 -7.70 10.50
C LEU A 154 -12.86 -6.84 11.06
N VAL A 155 -12.70 -6.29 12.25
CA VAL A 155 -13.74 -5.50 12.95
C VAL A 155 -13.20 -4.11 13.29
N ALA A 156 -13.82 -3.08 12.73
CA ALA A 156 -13.54 -1.68 13.07
C ALA A 156 -14.75 -1.05 13.77
N ASN A 157 -14.60 -0.66 15.04
CA ASN A 157 -15.67 -0.04 15.80
C ASN A 157 -16.18 1.23 15.12
N GLY A 158 -17.49 1.30 14.92
CA GLY A 158 -18.15 2.42 14.25
C GLY A 158 -18.08 2.40 12.72
N TYR A 159 -17.36 1.43 12.11
CA TYR A 159 -17.21 1.30 10.64
C TYR A 159 -17.81 -0.01 10.10
N GLY A 160 -17.83 -1.07 10.91
CA GLY A 160 -18.37 -2.37 10.56
C GLY A 160 -17.32 -3.48 10.49
N SER A 161 -17.55 -4.50 9.64
CA SER A 161 -16.66 -5.65 9.50
C SER A 161 -16.41 -6.05 8.04
N VAL A 162 -15.29 -6.75 7.82
CA VAL A 162 -14.90 -7.36 6.54
C VAL A 162 -14.49 -8.80 6.81
N THR A 163 -15.06 -9.73 6.07
CA THR A 163 -14.74 -11.16 6.19
C THR A 163 -13.95 -11.65 4.97
N GLY A 164 -12.97 -12.50 5.20
CA GLY A 164 -12.16 -13.14 4.16
C GLY A 164 -11.54 -14.45 4.64
N GLY A 165 -10.52 -14.92 3.92
CA GLY A 165 -9.88 -16.19 4.17
C GLY A 165 -10.55 -17.36 3.44
N LYS A 166 -9.98 -18.56 3.57
CA LYS A 166 -10.43 -19.77 2.84
C LYS A 166 -11.37 -20.65 3.65
N ALA A 167 -11.56 -20.37 4.94
CA ALA A 167 -12.38 -21.19 5.85
C ALA A 167 -12.04 -22.71 5.79
N LYS A 168 -10.74 -23.04 5.69
CA LYS A 168 -10.30 -24.44 5.62
C LYS A 168 -10.24 -25.11 6.97
N THR A 169 -10.27 -24.35 8.05
CA THR A 169 -10.32 -24.80 9.44
C THR A 169 -11.64 -24.35 10.07
N THR A 170 -11.91 -24.81 11.28
CA THR A 170 -13.04 -24.36 12.10
C THR A 170 -12.74 -23.05 12.83
N THR A 171 -11.48 -22.62 12.82
CA THR A 171 -11.03 -21.42 13.52
C THR A 171 -11.47 -20.15 12.78
N VAL A 172 -12.01 -19.20 13.52
CA VAL A 172 -12.29 -17.85 13.06
C VAL A 172 -11.36 -16.87 13.76
N ARG A 173 -10.45 -16.28 13.00
CA ARG A 173 -9.56 -15.22 13.50
C ARG A 173 -10.25 -13.89 13.46
N ILE A 174 -10.45 -13.29 14.62
CA ILE A 174 -11.05 -11.96 14.74
C ILE A 174 -9.96 -10.93 15.01
N VAL A 175 -9.83 -9.95 14.12
CA VAL A 175 -8.84 -8.87 14.22
C VAL A 175 -9.58 -7.55 14.42
N ARG A 176 -9.35 -6.88 15.55
CA ARG A 176 -10.00 -5.63 15.92
C ARG A 176 -9.01 -4.48 15.92
N GLY A 177 -9.40 -3.36 15.32
CA GLY A 177 -8.56 -2.16 15.27
C GLY A 177 -9.26 -0.99 14.57
N THR A 178 -8.52 0.09 14.35
CA THR A 178 -8.98 1.17 13.47
C THR A 178 -8.86 0.73 12.00
N PRO A 179 -9.60 1.34 11.08
CA PRO A 179 -9.48 1.04 9.65
C PRO A 179 -8.04 1.07 9.13
N SER A 180 -7.24 2.05 9.54
CA SER A 180 -5.84 2.20 9.19
C SER A 180 -4.99 1.01 9.61
N GLU A 181 -5.10 0.56 10.86
CA GLU A 181 -4.33 -0.57 11.39
C GLU A 181 -4.78 -1.91 10.79
N LEU A 182 -6.10 -2.06 10.59
CA LEU A 182 -6.65 -3.24 9.92
C LEU A 182 -6.20 -3.33 8.46
N LEU A 183 -6.08 -2.20 7.77
CA LEU A 183 -5.55 -2.15 6.42
C LEU A 183 -4.09 -2.59 6.38
N LEU A 184 -3.24 -2.08 7.26
CA LEU A 184 -1.84 -2.50 7.38
C LEU A 184 -1.73 -4.00 7.66
N TRP A 185 -2.51 -4.50 8.60
CA TRP A 185 -2.56 -5.92 8.93
C TRP A 185 -2.94 -6.77 7.71
N ALA A 186 -3.97 -6.35 6.96
CA ALA A 186 -4.43 -7.05 5.76
C ALA A 186 -3.39 -7.02 4.62
N PHE A 187 -2.59 -5.96 4.54
CA PHE A 187 -1.44 -5.86 3.63
C PHE A 187 -0.18 -6.60 4.11
N GLY A 188 -0.29 -7.38 5.19
CA GLY A 188 0.80 -8.24 5.69
C GLY A 188 1.75 -7.57 6.69
N ARG A 189 1.53 -6.33 7.11
CA ARG A 189 2.33 -5.60 8.12
C ARG A 189 1.86 -5.96 9.54
N ARG A 190 1.82 -7.27 9.83
CA ARG A 190 1.14 -7.82 11.01
C ARG A 190 1.82 -7.47 12.32
N GLU A 191 3.14 -7.47 12.33
CA GLU A 191 3.95 -7.15 13.52
C GLU A 191 3.93 -5.66 13.85
N GLN A 192 3.73 -4.81 12.84
CA GLN A 192 3.72 -3.36 12.98
C GLN A 192 2.31 -2.78 13.09
N ALA A 193 1.27 -3.58 12.85
CA ALA A 193 -0.12 -3.14 12.98
C ALA A 193 -0.58 -3.24 14.44
N GLU A 194 -1.10 -2.15 14.98
CA GLU A 194 -1.64 -2.10 16.35
C GLU A 194 -3.10 -2.59 16.37
N VAL A 195 -3.27 -3.91 16.43
CA VAL A 195 -4.56 -4.59 16.41
C VAL A 195 -4.68 -5.58 17.57
N ALA A 196 -5.92 -5.88 17.99
CA ALA A 196 -6.22 -6.96 18.93
C ALA A 196 -6.69 -8.20 18.15
N ILE A 197 -6.10 -9.36 18.42
CA ILE A 197 -6.40 -10.63 17.74
C ILE A 197 -6.96 -11.62 18.74
N THR A 198 -8.07 -12.29 18.38
CA THR A 198 -8.65 -13.43 19.12
C THR A 198 -9.02 -14.51 18.11
N ASP A 199 -8.71 -15.76 18.43
CA ASP A 199 -9.12 -16.93 17.66
C ASP A 199 -10.28 -17.63 18.38
N GLU A 200 -11.37 -17.95 17.63
CA GLU A 200 -12.61 -18.60 18.11
C GLU A 200 -12.87 -19.89 17.32
#